data_732e2432470963414bf1e2dadb63536b
#
_entry.id   732e2432470963414bf1e2dadb63536b
#
_cell.length_a   1.000
_cell.length_b   1.000
_cell.length_c   1.000
_cell.angle_alpha   90.00
_cell.angle_beta   90.00
_cell.angle_gamma   90.00
#
_symmetry.space_group_name_H-M   'P 1'
#
loop_
_entity.id
_entity.type
_entity.pdbx_description
1 polymer ?
#
loop_
_entity_poly.entity_id
_entity_poly.type
_entity_poly.pdbx_seq_one_letter_code
_entity_poly.pdbx_strand_id
1 'polypeptide(L)'
;HGRAPQAEVIAPGYKYNLADINAALALVQLGKLKEANRRREEIAQRYLRELADTPFQPLTIPSWPHVHAWHLFIIRVDEARCGISRDNLMAALKEKGIGTGLHFRAAHTQKYYRERFPDVSLPNSEWNSARICSLPLFPDMTHDDTTRVITALHQLAGH
;
A
#
# COMPACT_ATOMS: atom_id res chain seq x y z
N HIS A 1 6.59 -30.56 -9.99
CA HIS A 1 7.24 -31.30 -8.89
C HIS A 1 8.57 -31.97 -9.28
N GLY A 2 9.13 -31.75 -10.48
CA GLY A 2 10.37 -32.39 -10.92
C GLY A 2 10.30 -33.92 -11.02
N ARG A 3 9.13 -34.48 -11.36
CA ARG A 3 8.91 -35.92 -11.48
C ARG A 3 8.51 -36.32 -12.89
N ALA A 4 9.08 -37.40 -13.39
CA ALA A 4 8.61 -38.11 -14.57
C ALA A 4 7.29 -38.86 -14.28
N PRO A 5 6.56 -39.35 -15.33
CA PRO A 5 5.32 -40.10 -15.15
C PRO A 5 5.40 -41.30 -14.20
N GLN A 6 6.57 -41.94 -14.12
CA GLN A 6 6.84 -43.09 -13.23
C GLN A 6 7.25 -42.69 -11.81
N ALA A 7 6.97 -41.43 -11.41
CA ALA A 7 7.36 -40.87 -10.12
C ALA A 7 8.86 -40.73 -9.86
N GLU A 8 9.70 -40.91 -10.88
CA GLU A 8 11.12 -40.66 -10.80
C GLU A 8 11.39 -39.15 -10.62
N VAL A 9 12.29 -38.78 -9.70
CA VAL A 9 12.69 -37.39 -9.47
C VAL A 9 13.80 -37.04 -10.47
N ILE A 10 13.49 -36.24 -11.46
CA ILE A 10 14.36 -35.79 -12.54
C ILE A 10 14.94 -34.40 -12.34
N ALA A 11 14.37 -33.62 -11.41
CA ALA A 11 14.82 -32.29 -11.06
C ALA A 11 14.34 -31.90 -9.65
N PRO A 12 15.04 -31.01 -8.94
CA PRO A 12 14.54 -30.46 -7.68
C PRO A 12 13.22 -29.72 -7.92
N GLY A 13 12.28 -29.89 -7.02
CA GLY A 13 10.98 -29.26 -7.08
C GLY A 13 10.53 -28.74 -5.73
N TYR A 14 9.53 -27.87 -5.72
CA TYR A 14 8.98 -27.28 -4.51
C TYR A 14 7.66 -27.94 -4.12
N LYS A 15 7.32 -27.82 -2.85
CA LYS A 15 6.03 -28.23 -2.31
C LYS A 15 5.08 -27.03 -2.29
N TYR A 16 4.19 -26.92 -3.29
CA TYR A 16 3.22 -25.83 -3.43
C TYR A 16 1.77 -26.31 -3.32
N ASN A 17 1.53 -27.29 -2.47
CA ASN A 17 0.16 -27.77 -2.26
C ASN A 17 -0.67 -26.68 -1.54
N LEU A 18 -1.84 -26.37 -2.10
CA LEU A 18 -2.86 -25.58 -1.44
C LEU A 18 -3.84 -26.55 -0.74
N ALA A 19 -4.09 -26.34 0.56
CA ALA A 19 -5.08 -27.13 1.28
C ALA A 19 -6.51 -26.81 0.77
N ASP A 20 -7.39 -27.80 0.72
CA ASP A 20 -8.75 -27.66 0.17
C ASP A 20 -9.56 -26.55 0.85
N ILE A 21 -9.40 -26.38 2.15
CA ILE A 21 -10.01 -25.27 2.91
C ILE A 21 -9.57 -23.90 2.37
N ASN A 22 -8.28 -23.73 2.12
CA ASN A 22 -7.75 -22.48 1.57
C ASN A 22 -8.18 -22.28 0.10
N ALA A 23 -8.25 -23.37 -0.66
CA ALA A 23 -8.75 -23.35 -2.04
C ALA A 23 -10.22 -22.95 -2.09
N ALA A 24 -11.07 -23.47 -1.21
CA ALA A 24 -12.48 -23.11 -1.11
C ALA A 24 -12.66 -21.63 -0.78
N LEU A 25 -11.91 -21.10 0.20
CA LEU A 25 -11.93 -19.67 0.53
C LEU A 25 -11.46 -18.81 -0.65
N ALA A 26 -10.39 -19.23 -1.33
CA ALA A 26 -9.85 -18.50 -2.48
C ALA A 26 -10.86 -18.45 -3.64
N LEU A 27 -11.58 -19.53 -3.92
CA LEU A 27 -12.62 -19.57 -4.96
C LEU A 27 -13.74 -18.57 -4.69
N VAL A 28 -14.22 -18.49 -3.45
CA VAL A 28 -15.26 -17.52 -3.05
C VAL A 28 -14.75 -16.08 -3.20
N GLN A 29 -13.52 -15.79 -2.77
CA GLN A 29 -12.92 -14.46 -2.87
C GLN A 29 -12.63 -14.07 -4.32
N LEU A 30 -12.22 -15.02 -5.16
CA LEU A 30 -11.99 -14.77 -6.59
C LEU A 30 -13.27 -14.30 -7.29
N GLY A 31 -14.43 -14.87 -6.94
CA GLY A 31 -15.72 -14.42 -7.46
C GLY A 31 -16.06 -12.96 -7.11
N LYS A 32 -15.54 -12.44 -5.99
CA LYS A 32 -15.76 -11.06 -5.53
C LYS A 32 -14.72 -10.06 -6.07
N LEU A 33 -13.60 -10.55 -6.59
CA LEU A 33 -12.40 -9.74 -6.88
C LEU A 33 -12.68 -8.59 -7.85
N LYS A 34 -13.45 -8.83 -8.92
CA LYS A 34 -13.76 -7.82 -9.93
C LYS A 34 -14.50 -6.62 -9.33
N GLU A 35 -15.53 -6.88 -8.54
CA GLU A 35 -16.31 -5.82 -7.89
C GLU A 35 -15.49 -5.11 -6.81
N ALA A 36 -14.72 -5.84 -6.00
CA ALA A 36 -13.84 -5.27 -5.01
C ALA A 36 -12.79 -4.32 -5.63
N ASN A 37 -12.21 -4.70 -6.78
CA ASN A 37 -11.25 -3.85 -7.50
C ASN A 37 -11.95 -2.63 -8.11
N ARG A 38 -13.15 -2.76 -8.65
CA ARG A 38 -13.93 -1.62 -9.16
C ARG A 38 -14.18 -0.59 -8.05
N ARG A 39 -14.59 -1.04 -6.87
CA ARG A 39 -14.82 -0.17 -5.72
C ARG A 39 -13.54 0.53 -5.25
N ARG A 40 -12.41 -0.20 -5.18
CA ARG A 40 -11.11 0.41 -4.85
C ARG A 40 -10.68 1.45 -5.88
N GLU A 41 -10.90 1.18 -7.17
CA GLU A 41 -10.63 2.14 -8.25
C GLU A 41 -11.41 3.43 -8.06
N GLU A 42 -12.71 3.38 -7.78
CA GLU A 42 -13.55 4.56 -7.54
C GLU A 42 -13.01 5.43 -6.40
N ILE A 43 -12.66 4.81 -5.27
CA ILE A 43 -12.10 5.52 -4.11
C ILE A 43 -10.72 6.10 -4.45
N ALA A 44 -9.86 5.34 -5.11
CA ALA A 44 -8.53 5.77 -5.50
C ALA A 44 -8.59 6.97 -6.46
N GLN A 45 -9.46 6.92 -7.46
CA GLN A 45 -9.66 8.03 -8.40
C GLN A 45 -10.17 9.29 -7.69
N ARG A 46 -10.99 9.14 -6.65
CA ARG A 46 -11.40 10.26 -5.83
C ARG A 46 -10.21 10.85 -5.06
N TYR A 47 -9.40 10.04 -4.40
CA TYR A 47 -8.18 10.49 -3.74
C TYR A 47 -7.22 11.20 -4.70
N LEU A 48 -7.01 10.64 -5.90
CA LEU A 48 -6.15 11.25 -6.92
C LEU A 48 -6.61 12.66 -7.30
N ARG A 49 -7.91 12.86 -7.47
CA ARG A 49 -8.47 14.18 -7.81
C ARG A 49 -8.41 15.16 -6.64
N GLU A 50 -8.89 14.73 -5.48
CA GLU A 50 -9.07 15.62 -4.32
C GLU A 50 -7.74 15.98 -3.61
N LEU A 51 -6.68 15.19 -3.82
CA LEU A 51 -5.37 15.43 -3.22
C LEU A 51 -4.33 15.98 -4.21
N ALA A 52 -4.70 16.26 -5.46
CA ALA A 52 -3.78 16.65 -6.54
C ALA A 52 -2.89 17.86 -6.16
N ASP A 53 -3.47 18.89 -5.56
CA ASP A 53 -2.79 20.14 -5.22
C ASP A 53 -2.34 20.23 -3.75
N THR A 54 -2.45 19.13 -3.01
CA THR A 54 -2.06 19.08 -1.61
C THR A 54 -0.58 18.69 -1.43
N PRO A 55 0.02 18.87 -0.25
CA PRO A 55 1.35 18.35 0.07
C PRO A 55 1.39 16.83 0.28
N PHE A 56 0.26 16.13 0.09
CA PHE A 56 0.11 14.68 0.27
C PHE A 56 0.06 13.99 -1.09
N GLN A 57 1.22 13.87 -1.74
CA GLN A 57 1.33 13.45 -3.13
C GLN A 57 1.16 11.93 -3.31
N PRO A 58 0.19 11.46 -4.10
CA PRO A 58 0.11 10.05 -4.48
C PRO A 58 1.37 9.58 -5.20
N LEU A 59 1.64 8.27 -5.17
CA LEU A 59 2.71 7.70 -5.99
C LEU A 59 2.35 7.78 -7.47
N THR A 60 3.37 7.94 -8.31
CA THR A 60 3.21 7.99 -9.76
C THR A 60 2.65 6.67 -10.29
N ILE A 61 1.61 6.74 -11.10
CA ILE A 61 1.03 5.60 -11.81
C ILE A 61 1.83 5.37 -13.10
N PRO A 62 2.11 4.12 -13.48
CA PRO A 62 2.78 3.81 -14.74
C PRO A 62 2.04 4.36 -15.95
N SER A 63 2.77 4.82 -16.98
CA SER A 63 2.19 5.37 -18.20
C SER A 63 1.72 4.32 -19.21
N TRP A 64 2.15 3.05 -19.05
CA TRP A 64 1.71 1.97 -19.95
C TRP A 64 0.32 1.43 -19.58
N PRO A 65 -0.43 0.84 -20.52
CA PRO A 65 -1.73 0.24 -20.24
C PRO A 65 -1.63 -0.84 -19.14
N HIS A 66 -2.42 -0.69 -18.09
CA HIS A 66 -2.48 -1.63 -16.98
C HIS A 66 -3.84 -1.52 -16.24
N VAL A 67 -4.15 -2.53 -15.44
CA VAL A 67 -5.27 -2.49 -14.50
C VAL A 67 -4.69 -2.48 -13.09
N HIS A 68 -4.89 -1.39 -12.36
CA HIS A 68 -4.39 -1.26 -11.00
C HIS A 68 -5.37 -1.89 -10.00
N ALA A 69 -4.91 -2.80 -9.16
CA ALA A 69 -5.75 -3.45 -8.14
C ALA A 69 -5.98 -2.60 -6.89
N TRP A 70 -5.26 -1.50 -6.74
CA TRP A 70 -5.34 -0.58 -5.60
C TRP A 70 -5.36 -1.30 -4.25
N HIS A 71 -4.41 -2.21 -4.08
CA HIS A 71 -4.25 -2.92 -2.80
C HIS A 71 -3.95 -1.95 -1.65
N LEU A 72 -3.14 -0.93 -1.94
CA LEU A 72 -2.81 0.17 -1.03
C LEU A 72 -2.92 1.50 -1.80
N PHE A 73 -3.36 2.55 -1.12
CA PHE A 73 -3.22 3.92 -1.60
C PHE A 73 -2.15 4.62 -0.78
N ILE A 74 -0.98 4.78 -1.36
CA ILE A 74 0.20 5.34 -0.70
C ILE A 74 0.36 6.80 -1.11
N ILE A 75 0.57 7.66 -0.12
CA ILE A 75 0.94 9.06 -0.30
C ILE A 75 2.35 9.31 0.20
N ARG A 76 3.01 10.32 -0.34
CA ARG A 76 4.22 10.94 0.20
C ARG A 76 3.87 12.27 0.83
N VAL A 77 4.39 12.51 2.00
CA VAL A 77 4.24 13.77 2.72
C VAL A 77 5.36 14.72 2.31
N ASP A 78 4.98 15.87 1.76
CA ASP A 78 5.90 16.97 1.49
C ASP A 78 5.95 17.89 2.74
N GLU A 79 6.84 17.54 3.66
CA GLU A 79 7.01 18.23 4.93
C GLU A 79 7.39 19.71 4.73
N ALA A 80 8.12 20.03 3.66
CA ALA A 80 8.50 21.42 3.37
C ALA A 80 7.29 22.30 3.03
N ARG A 81 6.23 21.70 2.45
CA ARG A 81 4.99 22.42 2.09
C ARG A 81 3.99 22.48 3.23
N CYS A 82 3.90 21.48 4.08
CA CYS A 82 2.86 21.41 5.13
C CYS A 82 3.40 21.59 6.56
N GLY A 83 4.71 21.60 6.76
CA GLY A 83 5.31 21.76 8.09
C GLY A 83 5.10 20.56 9.04
N ILE A 84 4.54 19.44 8.53
CA ILE A 84 4.26 18.24 9.32
C ILE A 84 5.00 17.04 8.75
N SER A 85 5.70 16.28 9.61
CA SER A 85 6.34 15.03 9.21
C SER A 85 5.32 13.91 8.97
N ARG A 86 5.71 12.84 8.23
CA ARG A 86 4.89 11.66 8.04
C ARG A 86 4.38 11.07 9.37
N ASP A 87 5.24 10.97 10.38
CA ASP A 87 4.89 10.36 11.67
C ASP A 87 3.87 11.23 12.42
N ASN A 88 4.04 12.55 12.40
CA ASN A 88 3.09 13.50 12.99
C ASN A 88 1.76 13.51 12.22
N LEU A 89 1.78 13.40 10.90
CA LEU A 89 0.55 13.23 10.10
C LEU A 89 -0.22 11.98 10.50
N MET A 90 0.47 10.84 10.62
CA MET A 90 -0.16 9.58 11.05
C MET A 90 -0.76 9.69 12.46
N ALA A 91 -0.08 10.36 13.37
CA ALA A 91 -0.58 10.61 14.73
C ALA A 91 -1.83 11.50 14.71
N ALA A 92 -1.81 12.62 13.98
CA ALA A 92 -2.93 13.54 13.87
C ALA A 92 -4.17 12.89 13.19
N LEU A 93 -3.97 12.06 12.17
CA LEU A 93 -5.04 11.28 11.55
C LEU A 93 -5.64 10.25 12.52
N LYS A 94 -4.79 9.60 13.34
CA LYS A 94 -5.25 8.67 14.38
C LYS A 94 -6.11 9.36 15.42
N GLU A 95 -5.77 10.57 15.87
CA GLU A 95 -6.60 11.37 16.79
C GLU A 95 -7.98 11.69 16.19
N LYS A 96 -8.06 11.84 14.87
CA LYS A 96 -9.33 12.00 14.13
C LYS A 96 -10.05 10.66 13.86
N GLY A 97 -9.53 9.53 14.42
CA GLY A 97 -10.07 8.19 14.22
C GLY A 97 -9.85 7.63 12.81
N ILE A 98 -8.82 8.12 12.10
CA ILE A 98 -8.44 7.64 10.76
C ILE A 98 -7.17 6.78 10.89
N GLY A 99 -7.32 5.47 10.63
CA GLY A 99 -6.19 4.53 10.63
C GLY A 99 -5.33 4.68 9.38
N THR A 100 -4.03 4.73 9.55
CA THR A 100 -3.04 4.75 8.45
C THR A 100 -2.03 3.64 8.63
N GLY A 101 -1.34 3.27 7.55
CA GLY A 101 -0.33 2.22 7.56
C GLY A 101 1.03 2.68 7.04
N LEU A 102 2.08 1.96 7.43
CA LEU A 102 3.43 2.16 6.91
C LEU A 102 3.84 0.94 6.06
N HIS A 103 3.82 1.09 4.72
CA HIS A 103 4.14 0.04 3.75
C HIS A 103 5.19 0.51 2.72
N PHE A 104 6.50 0.39 3.03
CA PHE A 104 7.10 -0.11 4.26
C PHE A 104 8.34 0.71 4.60
N ARG A 105 8.92 0.49 5.80
CA ARG A 105 10.27 1.01 6.08
C ARG A 105 11.27 0.33 5.15
N ALA A 106 12.26 1.09 4.69
CA ALA A 106 13.32 0.56 3.85
C ALA A 106 14.02 -0.63 4.54
N ALA A 107 14.17 -1.76 3.83
CA ALA A 107 14.63 -3.01 4.43
C ALA A 107 16.03 -2.87 5.07
N HIS A 108 16.96 -2.20 4.37
CA HIS A 108 18.33 -2.01 4.86
C HIS A 108 18.41 -1.14 6.13
N THR A 109 17.38 -0.31 6.43
CA THR A 109 17.32 0.50 7.66
C THR A 109 16.76 -0.28 8.86
N GLN A 110 16.22 -1.48 8.67
CA GLN A 110 15.77 -2.35 9.74
C GLN A 110 16.96 -2.84 10.57
N LYS A 111 16.77 -2.99 11.89
CA LYS A 111 17.85 -3.32 12.82
C LYS A 111 18.73 -4.49 12.34
N TYR A 112 18.11 -5.60 12.00
CA TYR A 112 18.83 -6.80 11.54
C TYR A 112 19.73 -6.54 10.32
N TYR A 113 19.21 -5.87 9.30
CA TYR A 113 19.98 -5.61 8.07
C TYR A 113 21.03 -4.54 8.27
N ARG A 114 20.77 -3.51 9.05
CA ARG A 114 21.72 -2.46 9.37
C ARG A 114 22.92 -2.99 10.16
N GLU A 115 22.69 -3.93 11.08
CA GLU A 115 23.79 -4.57 11.83
C GLU A 115 24.62 -5.50 10.97
N ARG A 116 24.02 -6.16 9.99
CA ARG A 116 24.69 -7.11 9.11
C ARG A 116 25.35 -6.47 7.88
N PHE A 117 24.83 -5.36 7.43
CA PHE A 117 25.27 -4.63 6.25
C PHE A 117 25.36 -3.12 6.54
N PRO A 118 26.29 -2.70 7.42
CA PRO A 118 26.34 -1.33 7.93
C PRO A 118 26.64 -0.29 6.85
N ASP A 119 27.35 -0.68 5.79
CA ASP A 119 27.81 0.22 4.73
C ASP A 119 26.78 0.43 3.61
N VAL A 120 25.60 -0.24 3.68
CA VAL A 120 24.57 -0.08 2.66
C VAL A 120 23.82 1.22 2.86
N SER A 121 23.91 2.11 1.87
CA SER A 121 23.14 3.34 1.76
C SER A 121 22.33 3.34 0.46
N LEU A 122 21.03 3.57 0.56
CA LEU A 122 20.08 3.66 -0.56
C LEU A 122 19.25 4.94 -0.44
N PRO A 123 19.84 6.11 -0.83
CA PRO A 123 19.26 7.43 -0.54
C PRO A 123 17.80 7.58 -1.01
N ASN A 124 17.46 7.08 -2.20
CA ASN A 124 16.10 7.16 -2.72
C ASN A 124 15.11 6.32 -1.91
N SER A 125 15.53 5.13 -1.44
CA SER A 125 14.70 4.27 -0.59
C SER A 125 14.50 4.87 0.80
N GLU A 126 15.55 5.46 1.36
CA GLU A 126 15.52 6.15 2.65
C GLU A 126 14.63 7.38 2.59
N TRP A 127 14.78 8.20 1.54
CA TRP A 127 13.98 9.39 1.32
C TRP A 127 12.47 9.07 1.21
N ASN A 128 12.11 8.06 0.42
CA ASN A 128 10.72 7.60 0.31
C ASN A 128 10.21 7.01 1.63
N SER A 129 10.99 6.12 2.25
CA SER A 129 10.63 5.45 3.50
C SER A 129 10.33 6.42 4.65
N ALA A 130 11.00 7.57 4.67
CA ALA A 130 10.75 8.61 5.66
C ALA A 130 9.43 9.39 5.42
N ARG A 131 8.87 9.32 4.19
CA ARG A 131 7.76 10.20 3.76
C ARG A 131 6.47 9.48 3.42
N ILE A 132 6.49 8.17 3.18
CA ILE A 132 5.30 7.42 2.74
C ILE A 132 4.42 7.00 3.90
N CYS A 133 3.11 7.07 3.70
CA CYS A 133 2.11 6.33 4.49
C CYS A 133 0.94 5.91 3.60
N SER A 134 0.20 4.89 4.02
CA SER A 134 -0.97 4.39 3.31
C SER A 134 -2.23 4.93 3.96
N LEU A 135 -3.11 5.50 3.14
CA LEU A 135 -4.45 5.90 3.53
C LEU A 135 -5.39 4.69 3.57
N PRO A 136 -6.52 4.77 4.30
CA PRO A 136 -7.54 3.73 4.25
C PRO A 136 -8.05 3.53 2.82
N LEU A 137 -8.04 2.27 2.37
CA LEU A 137 -8.59 1.87 1.07
C LEU A 137 -9.07 0.43 1.12
N PHE A 138 -10.39 0.23 1.17
CA PHE A 138 -11.02 -1.09 1.13
C PHE A 138 -12.39 -0.99 0.44
N PRO A 139 -12.93 -2.10 -0.14
CA PRO A 139 -14.13 -2.06 -0.99
C PRO A 139 -15.37 -1.50 -0.30
N ASP A 140 -15.50 -1.72 1.01
CA ASP A 140 -16.71 -1.35 1.78
C ASP A 140 -16.65 0.08 2.32
N MET A 141 -15.62 0.88 1.99
CA MET A 141 -15.59 2.30 2.34
C MET A 141 -16.76 3.04 1.70
N THR A 142 -17.48 3.79 2.54
CA THR A 142 -18.56 4.65 2.09
C THR A 142 -18.01 5.95 1.46
N HIS A 143 -18.91 6.71 0.83
CA HIS A 143 -18.59 8.05 0.36
C HIS A 143 -18.18 8.97 1.54
N ASP A 144 -18.86 8.85 2.67
CA ASP A 144 -18.61 9.65 3.87
C ASP A 144 -17.27 9.30 4.51
N ASP A 145 -16.89 8.00 4.56
CA ASP A 145 -15.57 7.59 5.03
C ASP A 145 -14.46 8.24 4.20
N THR A 146 -14.61 8.19 2.88
CA THR A 146 -13.65 8.81 1.95
C THR A 146 -13.61 10.33 2.12
N THR A 147 -14.76 10.98 2.26
CA THR A 147 -14.87 12.42 2.53
C THR A 147 -14.17 12.80 3.83
N ARG A 148 -14.36 12.01 4.89
CA ARG A 148 -13.73 12.24 6.19
C ARG A 148 -12.19 12.20 6.10
N VAL A 149 -11.63 11.24 5.36
CA VAL A 149 -10.18 11.15 5.14
C VAL A 149 -9.67 12.37 4.38
N ILE A 150 -10.33 12.75 3.28
CA ILE A 150 -9.94 13.88 2.44
C ILE A 150 -10.01 15.19 3.22
N THR A 151 -11.10 15.43 3.92
CA THR A 151 -11.30 16.65 4.76
C THR A 151 -10.22 16.76 5.84
N ALA A 152 -9.90 15.64 6.50
CA ALA A 152 -8.85 15.64 7.53
C ALA A 152 -7.46 15.98 6.93
N LEU A 153 -7.15 15.47 5.74
CA LEU A 153 -5.90 15.79 5.04
C LEU A 153 -5.84 17.26 4.64
N HIS A 154 -6.91 17.83 4.08
CA HIS A 154 -6.96 19.27 3.76
C HIS A 154 -6.76 20.15 4.99
N GLN A 155 -7.38 19.82 6.13
CA GLN A 155 -7.16 20.53 7.39
C GLN A 155 -5.69 20.47 7.86
N LEU A 156 -5.01 19.35 7.65
CA LEU A 156 -3.61 19.14 8.03
C LEU A 156 -2.62 19.71 7.00
N ALA A 157 -3.09 20.04 5.81
CA ALA A 157 -2.28 20.72 4.79
C ALA A 157 -2.11 22.23 5.06
N GLY A 158 -2.81 22.80 6.04
CA GLY A 158 -2.76 24.22 6.35
C GLY A 158 -3.73 25.08 5.53
N HIS A 159 -4.81 24.46 5.06
CA HIS A 159 -5.90 25.13 4.32
C HIS A 159 -7.18 25.11 5.11
#